data_71a2be0200d6fece1d1b9f42704ab5ce
#
_entry.id   71a2be0200d6fece1d1b9f42704ab5ce
#
_cell.length_a   1.000
_cell.length_b   1.000
_cell.length_c   1.000
_cell.angle_alpha   90.00
_cell.angle_beta   90.00
_cell.angle_gamma   90.00
#
_symmetry.space_group_name_H-M   'P 1'
#
loop_
_entity.id
_entity.type
_entity.pdbx_description
1 polymer ?
#
loop_
_entity_poly.entity_id
_entity_poly.type
_entity_poly.pdbx_seq_one_letter_code
_entity_poly.pdbx_strand_id
1 'polypeptide(L)'
;MSNPFPVERTFTPPTSFREVKPNTFIYERPNTLPADWCEEMIRRFEAHPEQQNAGRIGQTQGLDNEVKRTMDLVVSNKDDWKDVDQLFFRAMGAAMNEMKRSFPFFNGPFKDMGYQIQRYLPGEFYHWHIDGGSHQFADRQLVALWYLNDVPEGAGGHTQFLYQDVSVRPEQGKMILFPPFWTHEHRSETLHAGVKYIATTWVVFR
;
A
#
# COMPACT_ATOMS: atom_id res chain seq x y z
N MET A 1 -16.96 -11.48 36.66
CA MET A 1 -16.81 -10.66 35.45
C MET A 1 -17.15 -11.57 34.27
N SER A 2 -18.22 -11.26 33.53
CA SER A 2 -18.59 -12.03 32.34
C SER A 2 -17.50 -11.84 31.28
N ASN A 3 -17.08 -12.94 30.65
CA ASN A 3 -16.16 -12.88 29.52
C ASN A 3 -16.77 -11.97 28.44
N PRO A 4 -16.14 -10.83 28.06
CA PRO A 4 -16.69 -9.93 27.07
C PRO A 4 -16.68 -10.51 25.65
N PHE A 5 -16.07 -11.68 25.46
CA PHE A 5 -15.97 -12.34 24.16
C PHE A 5 -16.86 -13.57 24.13
N PRO A 6 -17.68 -13.76 23.10
CA PRO A 6 -18.46 -14.98 22.95
C PRO A 6 -17.53 -16.19 22.87
N VAL A 7 -17.95 -17.29 23.50
CA VAL A 7 -17.20 -18.56 23.49
C VAL A 7 -17.11 -19.13 22.07
N GLU A 8 -18.13 -18.90 21.25
CA GLU A 8 -18.15 -19.23 19.82
C GLU A 8 -18.13 -17.94 19.01
N ARG A 9 -17.18 -17.85 18.09
CA ARG A 9 -17.02 -16.69 17.23
C ARG A 9 -16.91 -17.13 15.77
N THR A 10 -17.83 -16.64 14.95
CA THR A 10 -17.77 -16.82 13.50
C THR A 10 -17.08 -15.61 12.86
N PHE A 11 -16.08 -15.86 12.03
CA PHE A 11 -15.44 -14.82 11.25
C PHE A 11 -16.39 -14.33 10.15
N THR A 12 -16.60 -13.01 10.09
CA THR A 12 -17.32 -12.36 9.00
C THR A 12 -16.29 -11.60 8.17
N PRO A 13 -15.99 -12.05 6.94
CA PRO A 13 -15.01 -11.39 6.10
C PRO A 13 -15.47 -9.97 5.69
N PRO A 14 -14.53 -9.11 5.27
CA PRO A 14 -14.88 -7.85 4.63
C PRO A 14 -15.80 -8.08 3.44
N THR A 15 -16.72 -7.14 3.19
CA THR A 15 -17.74 -7.31 2.15
C THR A 15 -17.31 -6.77 0.79
N SER A 16 -16.49 -5.71 0.77
CA SER A 16 -15.99 -5.09 -0.45
C SER A 16 -14.53 -5.39 -0.75
N PHE A 17 -13.80 -5.95 0.20
CA PHE A 17 -12.46 -6.48 0.02
C PHE A 17 -12.50 -7.99 -0.13
N ARG A 18 -11.79 -8.50 -1.12
CA ARG A 18 -11.56 -9.93 -1.31
C ARG A 18 -10.17 -10.30 -0.79
N GLU A 19 -10.07 -11.35 -0.02
CA GLU A 19 -8.77 -11.94 0.31
C GLU A 19 -8.19 -12.62 -0.94
N VAL A 20 -6.97 -12.26 -1.33
CA VAL A 20 -6.35 -12.71 -2.58
C VAL A 20 -6.19 -14.23 -2.60
N LYS A 21 -5.84 -14.82 -1.46
CA LYS A 21 -5.75 -16.26 -1.22
C LYS A 21 -6.20 -16.52 0.22
N PRO A 22 -7.00 -17.55 0.49
CA PRO A 22 -7.52 -17.81 1.84
C PRO A 22 -6.44 -17.88 2.92
N ASN A 23 -6.69 -17.26 4.06
CA ASN A 23 -5.83 -17.21 5.24
C ASN A 23 -4.46 -16.52 5.03
N THR A 24 -4.37 -15.63 4.05
CA THR A 24 -3.15 -14.85 3.79
C THR A 24 -3.19 -13.47 4.42
N PHE A 25 -4.37 -12.97 4.81
CA PHE A 25 -4.59 -11.59 5.29
C PHE A 25 -4.14 -10.51 4.29
N ILE A 26 -4.05 -10.87 3.00
CA ILE A 26 -3.80 -9.95 1.91
C ILE A 26 -5.13 -9.70 1.22
N TYR A 27 -5.63 -8.48 1.35
CA TYR A 27 -6.94 -8.09 0.83
C TYR A 27 -6.79 -7.16 -0.36
N GLU A 28 -7.59 -7.37 -1.39
CA GLU A 28 -7.66 -6.47 -2.54
C GLU A 28 -9.08 -5.96 -2.76
N ARG A 29 -9.18 -4.77 -3.31
CA ARG A 29 -10.43 -4.18 -3.78
C ARG A 29 -10.16 -3.38 -5.05
N PRO A 30 -10.82 -3.71 -6.18
CA PRO A 30 -10.76 -2.91 -7.40
C PRO A 30 -11.51 -1.58 -7.23
N ASN A 31 -11.20 -0.62 -8.09
CA ASN A 31 -11.94 0.64 -8.23
C ASN A 31 -12.12 1.43 -6.92
N THR A 32 -11.11 1.44 -6.05
CA THR A 32 -11.12 2.26 -4.83
C THR A 32 -10.77 3.72 -5.11
N LEU A 33 -10.10 3.97 -6.24
CA LEU A 33 -9.84 5.30 -6.78
C LEU A 33 -10.46 5.39 -8.18
N PRO A 34 -11.12 6.50 -8.52
CA PRO A 34 -11.59 6.76 -9.87
C PRO A 34 -10.42 6.84 -10.87
N ALA A 35 -10.65 6.37 -12.10
CA ALA A 35 -9.60 6.31 -13.13
C ALA A 35 -9.07 7.71 -13.49
N ASP A 36 -9.95 8.69 -13.63
CA ASP A 36 -9.60 10.09 -13.91
C ASP A 36 -8.68 10.69 -12.84
N TRP A 37 -8.88 10.35 -11.57
CA TRP A 37 -8.00 10.76 -10.49
C TRP A 37 -6.65 10.05 -10.53
N CYS A 38 -6.61 8.78 -10.91
CA CYS A 38 -5.35 8.05 -11.10
C CYS A 38 -4.51 8.71 -12.21
N GLU A 39 -5.14 9.01 -13.34
CA GLU A 39 -4.50 9.69 -14.48
C GLU A 39 -4.01 11.10 -14.10
N GLU A 40 -4.81 11.86 -13.37
CA GLU A 40 -4.45 13.19 -12.90
C GLU A 40 -3.26 13.15 -11.93
N MET A 41 -3.21 12.20 -11.00
CA MET A 41 -2.07 12.01 -10.11
C MET A 41 -0.79 11.71 -10.87
N ILE A 42 -0.84 10.84 -11.88
CA ILE A 42 0.30 10.53 -12.74
C ILE A 42 0.74 11.77 -13.50
N ARG A 43 -0.20 12.50 -14.12
CA ARG A 43 0.09 13.73 -14.85
C ARG A 43 0.78 14.78 -13.97
N ARG A 44 0.29 14.99 -12.75
CA ARG A 44 0.90 15.92 -11.77
C ARG A 44 2.28 15.43 -11.33
N PHE A 45 2.44 14.12 -11.08
CA PHE A 45 3.73 13.55 -10.73
C PHE A 45 4.77 13.87 -11.79
N GLU A 46 4.46 13.62 -13.08
CA GLU A 46 5.39 13.87 -14.18
C GLU A 46 5.62 15.36 -14.45
N ALA A 47 4.66 16.23 -14.14
CA ALA A 47 4.79 17.68 -14.29
C ALA A 47 5.69 18.34 -13.23
N HIS A 48 5.97 17.65 -12.10
CA HIS A 48 6.71 18.20 -10.97
C HIS A 48 7.97 17.39 -10.61
N PRO A 49 8.95 17.27 -11.53
CA PRO A 49 10.19 16.52 -11.26
C PRO A 49 10.99 17.11 -10.09
N GLU A 50 10.87 18.42 -9.82
CA GLU A 50 11.50 19.10 -8.68
C GLU A 50 10.97 18.65 -7.31
N GLN A 51 9.79 18.01 -7.27
CA GLN A 51 9.20 17.46 -6.05
C GLN A 51 9.54 16.00 -5.83
N GLN A 52 10.17 15.36 -6.82
CA GLN A 52 10.50 13.94 -6.79
C GLN A 52 11.86 13.70 -6.15
N ASN A 53 12.01 12.56 -5.50
CA ASN A 53 13.24 12.11 -4.88
C ASN A 53 13.48 10.63 -5.20
N ALA A 54 14.75 10.24 -5.32
CA ALA A 54 15.08 8.81 -5.40
C ALA A 54 14.54 8.07 -4.18
N GLY A 55 13.95 6.90 -4.42
CA GLY A 55 13.33 6.10 -3.38
C GLY A 55 14.30 5.72 -2.28
N ARG A 56 13.91 5.94 -1.04
CA ARG A 56 14.72 5.64 0.15
C ARG A 56 14.28 4.34 0.79
N ILE A 57 15.17 3.69 1.51
CA ILE A 57 14.90 2.45 2.22
C ILE A 57 14.89 2.66 3.72
N GLY A 58 13.92 2.00 4.36
CA GLY A 58 13.88 1.63 5.77
C GLY A 58 14.31 2.66 6.78
N GLN A 59 14.96 2.15 7.79
CA GLN A 59 15.31 2.87 9.02
C GLN A 59 16.35 3.98 8.82
N THR A 60 17.26 3.80 7.88
CA THR A 60 18.36 4.75 7.66
C THR A 60 17.97 5.93 6.79
N GLN A 61 16.79 5.89 6.15
CA GLN A 61 16.41 6.82 5.09
C GLN A 61 17.51 6.92 4.00
N GLY A 62 18.26 5.83 3.87
CA GLY A 62 19.40 5.72 2.96
C GLY A 62 18.95 5.47 1.51
N LEU A 63 19.84 5.83 0.59
CA LEU A 63 19.74 5.40 -0.80
C LEU A 63 20.55 4.12 -0.97
N ASP A 64 19.90 3.07 -1.46
CA ASP A 64 20.55 1.81 -1.84
C ASP A 64 19.88 1.27 -3.10
N ASN A 65 20.52 1.51 -4.22
CA ASN A 65 20.02 1.14 -5.53
C ASN A 65 20.05 -0.38 -5.79
N GLU A 66 20.72 -1.15 -4.93
CA GLU A 66 20.66 -2.63 -4.99
C GLU A 66 19.43 -3.17 -4.27
N VAL A 67 18.79 -2.36 -3.43
CA VAL A 67 17.58 -2.73 -2.68
C VAL A 67 16.34 -2.09 -3.27
N LYS A 68 16.39 -0.79 -3.63
CA LYS A 68 15.24 -0.06 -4.16
C LYS A 68 15.65 0.89 -5.27
N ARG A 69 14.98 0.79 -6.40
CA ARG A 69 15.06 1.74 -7.52
C ARG A 69 13.66 2.22 -7.81
N THR A 70 13.37 3.46 -7.46
CA THR A 70 12.10 4.13 -7.70
C THR A 70 12.31 5.64 -7.68
N MET A 71 11.34 6.37 -8.20
CA MET A 71 11.23 7.80 -7.98
C MET A 71 9.97 8.05 -7.14
N ASP A 72 10.14 8.70 -6.00
CA ASP A 72 9.09 8.89 -4.99
C ASP A 72 8.72 10.37 -4.85
N LEU A 73 7.42 10.67 -4.64
CA LEU A 73 6.89 11.98 -4.35
C LEU A 73 5.96 11.90 -3.14
N VAL A 74 6.26 12.65 -2.08
CA VAL A 74 5.36 12.78 -0.92
C VAL A 74 4.22 13.72 -1.26
N VAL A 75 3.00 13.24 -1.14
CA VAL A 75 1.75 13.99 -1.39
C VAL A 75 1.37 14.82 -0.17
N SER A 76 1.37 14.21 1.00
CA SER A 76 0.87 14.85 2.22
C SER A 76 1.71 16.05 2.64
N ASN A 77 1.03 17.02 3.26
CA ASN A 77 1.60 18.31 3.69
C ASN A 77 2.06 19.26 2.56
N LYS A 78 1.58 19.04 1.34
CA LYS A 78 1.78 19.95 0.22
C LYS A 78 0.48 20.61 -0.19
N ASP A 79 0.48 21.93 -0.38
CA ASP A 79 -0.71 22.71 -0.69
C ASP A 79 -1.30 22.35 -2.06
N ASP A 80 -0.47 22.10 -3.03
CA ASP A 80 -0.81 21.71 -4.40
C ASP A 80 -1.30 20.25 -4.54
N TRP A 81 -1.25 19.47 -3.46
CA TRP A 81 -1.69 18.08 -3.42
C TRP A 81 -2.82 17.82 -2.41
N LYS A 82 -3.37 18.85 -1.78
CA LYS A 82 -4.42 18.69 -0.75
C LYS A 82 -5.65 17.91 -1.19
N ASP A 83 -6.08 18.10 -2.41
CA ASP A 83 -7.22 17.39 -3.00
C ASP A 83 -6.94 15.89 -3.14
N VAL A 84 -5.75 15.52 -3.57
CA VAL A 84 -5.28 14.14 -3.67
C VAL A 84 -5.12 13.52 -2.28
N ASP A 85 -4.52 14.24 -1.34
CA ASP A 85 -4.39 13.80 0.07
C ASP A 85 -5.77 13.48 0.67
N GLN A 86 -6.75 14.36 0.47
CA GLN A 86 -8.12 14.14 0.93
C GLN A 86 -8.82 12.96 0.24
N LEU A 87 -8.53 12.71 -1.04
CA LEU A 87 -9.06 11.55 -1.76
C LEU A 87 -8.55 10.26 -1.12
N PHE A 88 -7.24 10.15 -0.90
CA PHE A 88 -6.64 9.00 -0.22
C PHE A 88 -7.18 8.83 1.20
N PHE A 89 -7.27 9.92 1.96
CA PHE A 89 -7.82 9.89 3.31
C PHE A 89 -9.25 9.32 3.35
N ARG A 90 -10.12 9.71 2.42
CA ARG A 90 -11.48 9.16 2.32
C ARG A 90 -11.48 7.68 1.95
N ALA A 91 -10.66 7.29 0.96
CA ALA A 91 -10.52 5.88 0.55
C ALA A 91 -10.00 5.01 1.71
N MET A 92 -8.99 5.50 2.44
CA MET A 92 -8.44 4.84 3.61
C MET A 92 -9.47 4.72 4.74
N GLY A 93 -10.20 5.79 5.04
CA GLY A 93 -11.25 5.79 6.06
C GLY A 93 -12.33 4.74 5.79
N ALA A 94 -12.77 4.60 4.55
CA ALA A 94 -13.73 3.57 4.15
C ALA A 94 -13.18 2.16 4.36
N ALA A 95 -11.93 1.92 3.95
CA ALA A 95 -11.24 0.63 4.13
C ALA A 95 -11.09 0.28 5.62
N MET A 96 -10.63 1.22 6.44
CA MET A 96 -10.46 1.04 7.88
C MET A 96 -11.76 0.71 8.60
N ASN A 97 -12.87 1.35 8.23
CA ASN A 97 -14.17 1.06 8.81
C ASN A 97 -14.62 -0.38 8.52
N GLU A 98 -14.29 -0.90 7.34
CA GLU A 98 -14.61 -2.27 6.97
C GLU A 98 -13.71 -3.27 7.71
N MET A 99 -12.40 -3.03 7.74
CA MET A 99 -11.44 -3.89 8.45
C MET A 99 -11.77 -4.00 9.94
N LYS A 100 -12.10 -2.90 10.60
CA LYS A 100 -12.51 -2.91 12.02
C LYS A 100 -13.76 -3.76 12.28
N ARG A 101 -14.71 -3.79 11.36
CA ARG A 101 -15.91 -4.65 11.51
C ARG A 101 -15.56 -6.13 11.42
N SER A 102 -14.66 -6.50 10.51
CA SER A 102 -14.23 -7.90 10.32
C SER A 102 -13.26 -8.37 11.39
N PHE A 103 -12.38 -7.45 11.85
CA PHE A 103 -11.31 -7.72 12.81
C PHE A 103 -11.49 -6.86 14.07
N PRO A 104 -12.32 -7.25 15.04
CA PRO A 104 -12.65 -6.43 16.22
C PRO A 104 -11.45 -6.08 17.11
N PHE A 105 -10.38 -6.89 17.08
CA PHE A 105 -9.14 -6.56 17.79
C PHE A 105 -8.26 -5.56 17.04
N PHE A 106 -8.52 -5.33 15.75
CA PHE A 106 -7.93 -4.27 14.96
C PHE A 106 -8.72 -2.97 15.23
N ASN A 107 -8.55 -2.39 16.40
CA ASN A 107 -9.47 -1.39 16.93
C ASN A 107 -8.90 0.03 17.06
N GLY A 108 -7.58 0.22 17.13
CA GLY A 108 -6.96 1.56 17.22
C GLY A 108 -7.04 2.21 18.59
N PRO A 109 -6.92 3.53 18.71
CA PRO A 109 -7.06 4.54 17.63
C PRO A 109 -5.92 4.53 16.62
N PHE A 110 -6.26 4.79 15.35
CA PHE A 110 -5.32 4.78 14.25
C PHE A 110 -5.24 6.13 13.55
N LYS A 111 -4.10 6.37 12.90
CA LYS A 111 -3.88 7.43 11.90
C LYS A 111 -3.10 6.86 10.72
N ASP A 112 -3.18 7.49 9.56
CA ASP A 112 -2.23 7.25 8.48
C ASP A 112 -0.91 8.04 8.70
N MET A 113 0.12 7.67 7.95
CA MET A 113 1.42 8.34 7.97
C MET A 113 1.58 9.35 6.82
N GLY A 114 0.47 9.77 6.20
CA GLY A 114 0.49 10.51 4.95
C GLY A 114 0.72 9.59 3.75
N TYR A 115 0.65 10.16 2.55
CA TYR A 115 0.66 9.42 1.28
C TYR A 115 1.86 9.80 0.44
N GLN A 116 2.37 8.83 -0.29
CA GLN A 116 3.43 9.03 -1.29
C GLN A 116 3.10 8.27 -2.57
N ILE A 117 3.47 8.86 -3.70
CA ILE A 117 3.41 8.22 -5.01
C ILE A 117 4.81 7.73 -5.37
N GLN A 118 4.91 6.55 -5.96
CA GLN A 118 6.16 5.94 -6.41
C GLN A 118 6.03 5.54 -7.88
N ARG A 119 7.03 5.91 -8.69
CA ARG A 119 7.14 5.49 -10.09
C ARG A 119 8.24 4.44 -10.22
N TYR A 120 7.97 3.44 -11.04
CA TYR A 120 8.92 2.43 -11.48
C TYR A 120 9.03 2.45 -13.00
N LEU A 121 10.26 2.55 -13.50
CA LEU A 121 10.62 2.41 -14.92
C LEU A 121 11.13 1.00 -15.20
N PRO A 122 11.27 0.58 -16.48
CA PRO A 122 11.89 -0.70 -16.83
C PRO A 122 13.29 -0.87 -16.18
N GLY A 123 13.49 -2.00 -15.52
CA GLY A 123 14.68 -2.30 -14.72
C GLY A 123 14.60 -1.86 -13.26
N GLU A 124 13.55 -1.15 -12.86
CA GLU A 124 13.37 -0.71 -11.48
C GLU A 124 12.55 -1.73 -10.68
N PHE A 125 12.80 -1.74 -9.37
CA PHE A 125 12.25 -2.74 -8.42
C PHE A 125 12.32 -2.22 -6.99
N TYR A 126 11.69 -2.97 -6.07
CA TYR A 126 11.97 -2.90 -4.65
C TYR A 126 12.13 -4.34 -4.13
N HIS A 127 13.32 -4.67 -3.63
CA HIS A 127 13.68 -6.02 -3.21
C HIS A 127 12.84 -6.52 -2.04
N TRP A 128 13.00 -7.78 -1.65
CA TRP A 128 12.32 -8.39 -0.50
C TRP A 128 12.55 -7.56 0.77
N HIS A 129 11.48 -7.17 1.43
CA HIS A 129 11.48 -6.34 2.63
C HIS A 129 10.21 -6.52 3.45
N ILE A 130 10.23 -5.97 4.65
CA ILE A 130 9.07 -5.80 5.52
C ILE A 130 8.91 -4.31 5.84
N ASP A 131 7.69 -3.89 6.08
CA ASP A 131 7.37 -2.48 6.37
C ASP A 131 7.34 -2.14 7.86
N GLY A 132 7.29 -3.15 8.71
CA GLY A 132 7.22 -3.04 10.17
C GLY A 132 8.19 -4.00 10.87
N GLY A 133 7.99 -4.21 12.18
CA GLY A 133 8.75 -5.21 12.93
C GLY A 133 10.14 -4.76 13.42
N SER A 134 10.51 -3.50 13.22
CA SER A 134 11.65 -2.88 13.87
C SER A 134 11.18 -1.90 14.96
N HIS A 135 12.07 -1.55 15.89
CA HIS A 135 11.76 -0.60 16.94
C HIS A 135 11.22 0.74 16.39
N GLN A 136 11.78 1.23 15.30
CA GLN A 136 11.37 2.49 14.66
C GLN A 136 9.99 2.42 14.01
N PHE A 137 9.56 1.24 13.54
CA PHE A 137 8.31 1.02 12.82
C PHE A 137 7.34 0.08 13.57
N ALA A 138 7.52 -0.03 14.90
CA ALA A 138 6.71 -0.90 15.76
C ALA A 138 5.21 -0.52 15.75
N ASP A 139 4.91 0.76 15.53
CA ASP A 139 3.53 1.27 15.53
C ASP A 139 2.76 0.95 14.23
N ARG A 140 3.43 0.48 13.17
CA ARG A 140 2.76 0.15 11.92
C ARG A 140 1.90 -1.09 12.08
N GLN A 141 0.63 -0.98 11.70
CA GLN A 141 -0.37 -2.03 11.87
C GLN A 141 -0.91 -2.57 10.53
N LEU A 142 -0.91 -1.74 9.50
CA LEU A 142 -1.40 -2.10 8.18
C LEU A 142 -0.66 -1.30 7.11
N VAL A 143 -0.40 -1.93 5.98
CA VAL A 143 0.04 -1.28 4.74
C VAL A 143 -1.17 -1.12 3.84
N ALA A 144 -1.29 0.04 3.22
CA ALA A 144 -2.20 0.28 2.13
C ALA A 144 -1.42 0.72 0.89
N LEU A 145 -1.66 0.04 -0.22
CA LEU A 145 -1.06 0.32 -1.50
C LEU A 145 -2.16 0.42 -2.57
N TRP A 146 -2.11 1.45 -3.40
CA TRP A 146 -2.94 1.60 -4.60
C TRP A 146 -2.08 1.51 -5.84
N TYR A 147 -2.59 0.84 -6.87
CA TYR A 147 -2.04 0.92 -8.22
C TYR A 147 -2.75 2.04 -8.97
N LEU A 148 -1.97 2.98 -9.53
CA LEU A 148 -2.53 4.14 -10.24
C LEU A 148 -2.70 3.89 -11.73
N ASN A 149 -2.10 2.82 -12.26
CA ASN A 149 -2.24 2.41 -13.65
C ASN A 149 -2.12 0.90 -13.81
N ASP A 150 -2.56 0.41 -14.94
CA ASP A 150 -2.30 -0.95 -15.39
C ASP A 150 -0.85 -1.08 -15.85
N VAL A 151 -0.31 -2.29 -15.68
CA VAL A 151 0.98 -2.70 -16.24
C VAL A 151 0.72 -3.75 -17.32
N PRO A 152 1.40 -3.69 -18.49
CA PRO A 152 1.22 -4.66 -19.56
C PRO A 152 1.41 -6.10 -19.06
N GLU A 153 0.69 -7.03 -19.66
CA GLU A 153 0.82 -8.45 -19.34
C GLU A 153 2.25 -8.93 -19.64
N GLY A 154 2.82 -9.72 -18.74
CA GLY A 154 4.20 -10.20 -18.85
C GLY A 154 5.30 -9.16 -18.58
N ALA A 155 4.93 -7.92 -18.27
CA ALA A 155 5.90 -6.86 -17.98
C ALA A 155 6.47 -6.89 -16.55
N GLY A 156 6.06 -7.83 -15.70
CA GLY A 156 6.48 -7.89 -14.31
C GLY A 156 5.82 -6.79 -13.44
N GLY A 157 6.54 -6.27 -12.47
CA GLY A 157 6.07 -5.18 -11.62
C GLY A 157 5.00 -5.57 -10.59
N HIS A 158 4.70 -6.85 -10.42
CA HIS A 158 3.76 -7.35 -9.43
C HIS A 158 4.24 -7.08 -8.00
N THR A 159 3.29 -6.95 -7.07
CA THR A 159 3.60 -7.04 -5.64
C THR A 159 3.54 -8.51 -5.23
N GLN A 160 4.69 -9.07 -4.86
CA GLN A 160 4.83 -10.49 -4.52
C GLN A 160 5.04 -10.65 -3.02
N PHE A 161 4.43 -11.69 -2.45
CA PHE A 161 4.52 -12.06 -1.03
C PHE A 161 5.16 -13.43 -0.91
N LEU A 162 6.28 -13.51 -0.17
CA LEU A 162 7.13 -14.70 -0.13
C LEU A 162 6.43 -15.89 0.54
N TYR A 163 5.99 -15.71 1.78
CA TYR A 163 5.46 -16.84 2.58
C TYR A 163 4.04 -17.25 2.19
N GLN A 164 3.25 -16.34 1.63
CA GLN A 164 1.90 -16.60 1.16
C GLN A 164 1.85 -17.21 -0.23
N ASP A 165 2.97 -17.12 -0.98
CA ASP A 165 3.00 -17.50 -2.40
C ASP A 165 1.87 -16.79 -3.17
N VAL A 166 1.87 -15.46 -3.06
CA VAL A 166 0.89 -14.56 -3.68
C VAL A 166 1.62 -13.56 -4.56
N SER A 167 1.05 -13.31 -5.73
CA SER A 167 1.50 -12.28 -6.67
C SER A 167 0.30 -11.44 -7.10
N VAL A 168 0.32 -10.16 -6.76
CA VAL A 168 -0.78 -9.23 -7.08
C VAL A 168 -0.37 -8.35 -8.25
N ARG A 169 -1.16 -8.44 -9.33
CA ARG A 169 -0.95 -7.65 -10.54
C ARG A 169 -1.40 -6.21 -10.32
N PRO A 170 -0.62 -5.21 -10.80
CA PRO A 170 -1.07 -3.83 -10.89
C PRO A 170 -2.29 -3.68 -11.79
N GLU A 171 -3.34 -3.05 -11.27
CA GLU A 171 -4.58 -2.69 -11.99
C GLU A 171 -5.04 -1.31 -11.51
N GLN A 172 -5.35 -0.42 -12.44
CA GLN A 172 -5.72 0.96 -12.12
C GLN A 172 -6.86 1.05 -11.10
N GLY A 173 -6.67 1.87 -10.07
CA GLY A 173 -7.64 2.10 -8.99
C GLY A 173 -7.76 0.99 -7.96
N LYS A 174 -7.04 -0.14 -8.14
CA LYS A 174 -7.05 -1.25 -7.18
C LYS A 174 -6.23 -0.90 -5.94
N MET A 175 -6.80 -1.20 -4.77
CA MET A 175 -6.15 -1.12 -3.46
C MET A 175 -5.81 -2.52 -2.96
N ILE A 176 -4.65 -2.66 -2.34
CA ILE A 176 -4.33 -3.82 -1.51
C ILE A 176 -4.02 -3.39 -0.08
N LEU A 177 -4.41 -4.25 0.87
CA LEU A 177 -4.17 -4.11 2.30
C LEU A 177 -3.49 -5.36 2.82
N PHE A 178 -2.45 -5.20 3.63
CA PHE A 178 -1.75 -6.34 4.24
C PHE A 178 -1.00 -5.92 5.51
N PRO A 179 -0.72 -6.87 6.43
CA PRO A 179 0.08 -6.62 7.62
C PRO A 179 1.52 -6.22 7.27
N PRO A 180 2.15 -5.29 8.02
CA PRO A 180 3.52 -4.82 7.73
C PRO A 180 4.63 -5.72 8.26
N PHE A 181 4.28 -6.84 8.91
CA PHE A 181 5.17 -7.63 9.75
C PHE A 181 6.03 -8.63 8.97
N TRP A 182 7.01 -9.25 9.66
CA TRP A 182 7.88 -10.30 9.16
C TRP A 182 7.14 -11.49 8.52
N THR A 183 5.86 -11.68 8.84
CA THR A 183 5.00 -12.67 8.20
C THR A 183 4.59 -12.31 6.77
N HIS A 184 4.74 -11.07 6.37
CA HIS A 184 4.35 -10.54 5.05
C HIS A 184 5.53 -9.88 4.34
N GLU A 185 6.67 -10.62 4.29
CA GLU A 185 7.80 -10.23 3.48
C GLU A 185 7.37 -10.16 2.01
N HIS A 186 7.62 -9.01 1.40
CA HIS A 186 7.12 -8.72 0.06
C HIS A 186 8.12 -7.93 -0.77
N ARG A 187 7.89 -7.92 -2.07
CA ARG A 187 8.69 -7.13 -3.01
C ARG A 187 7.83 -6.52 -4.12
N SER A 188 8.35 -5.46 -4.74
CA SER A 188 7.96 -5.10 -6.10
C SER A 188 8.88 -5.82 -7.07
N GLU A 189 8.32 -6.77 -7.82
CA GLU A 189 9.02 -7.45 -8.91
C GLU A 189 9.59 -6.43 -9.89
N THR A 190 10.73 -6.76 -10.51
CA THR A 190 11.33 -5.89 -11.53
C THR A 190 10.33 -5.64 -12.65
N LEU A 191 10.14 -4.36 -12.98
CA LEU A 191 9.37 -3.97 -14.14
C LEU A 191 10.22 -4.16 -15.40
N HIS A 192 9.70 -4.83 -16.41
CA HIS A 192 10.42 -5.09 -17.66
C HIS A 192 9.94 -4.22 -18.82
N ALA A 193 8.69 -3.75 -18.78
CA ALA A 193 8.13 -2.87 -19.82
C ALA A 193 7.03 -1.97 -19.25
N GLY A 194 6.77 -0.85 -19.91
CA GLY A 194 5.80 0.15 -19.47
C GLY A 194 6.32 0.98 -18.29
N VAL A 195 5.41 1.61 -17.59
CA VAL A 195 5.68 2.37 -16.36
C VAL A 195 4.67 1.94 -15.30
N LYS A 196 5.11 1.81 -14.06
CA LYS A 196 4.21 1.51 -12.94
C LYS A 196 4.19 2.67 -11.95
N TYR A 197 2.99 3.09 -11.57
CA TYR A 197 2.77 4.05 -10.50
C TYR A 197 1.96 3.41 -9.39
N ILE A 198 2.41 3.58 -8.17
CA ILE A 198 1.67 3.19 -6.97
C ILE A 198 1.58 4.36 -6.00
N ALA A 199 0.58 4.33 -5.13
CA ALA A 199 0.55 5.17 -3.95
C ALA A 199 0.56 4.30 -2.70
N THR A 200 1.21 4.75 -1.62
CA THR A 200 1.34 3.98 -0.38
C THR A 200 1.12 4.84 0.86
N THR A 201 0.61 4.20 1.91
CA THR A 201 0.61 4.69 3.27
C THR A 201 0.70 3.55 4.27
N TRP A 202 1.06 3.87 5.51
CA TRP A 202 0.99 2.98 6.66
C TRP A 202 -0.03 3.48 7.66
N VAL A 203 -0.82 2.55 8.19
CA VAL A 203 -1.69 2.80 9.33
C VAL A 203 -0.90 2.51 10.59
N VAL A 204 -0.89 3.45 11.51
CA VAL A 204 -0.16 3.35 12.78
C VAL A 204 -1.09 3.64 13.95
N PHE A 205 -0.71 3.21 15.14
CA PHE A 205 -1.34 3.69 16.37
C PHE A 205 -1.16 5.20 16.50
N ARG A 206 -2.22 5.85 17.01
CA ARG A 206 -2.25 7.31 17.25
C ARG A 206 -1.67 7.63 18.62
#